data_decf7d7f76e98021b2cf51a5d57d0e8a
#
_entry.id   decf7d7f76e98021b2cf51a5d57d0e8a
#
_cell.length_a   1.000
_cell.length_b   1.000
_cell.length_c   1.000
_cell.angle_alpha   90.00
_cell.angle_beta   90.00
_cell.angle_gamma   90.00
#
_symmetry.space_group_name_H-M   'P 1'
#
loop_
_entity.id
_entity.type
_entity.pdbx_description
1 polymer ?
#
loop_
_entity_poly.entity_id
_entity_poly.type
_entity_poly.pdbx_seq_one_letter_code
_entity_poly.pdbx_strand_id
1 'polypeptide(L)'
;MLIPVLLFIVGLLFLIKGGDWFVDGASALARRFHLPELLIGATVVSIGTTLPEVMVSTMSAVSGHGEIAYGNAIGSVICNSALIAAITIAVRPGKVDPKTLKTPVIFFFIAAAIYCVAAYGFGKFTRPMGFIMLAMFVAYMVANVRQMKNAPAEEHAEEEDLMPLPKTLILLVVGAAVIAVGANLLVDNGTLIAQALGVPESVIALTFVALGTSLPDLVTAITSLIKGHSDLSVGNVVGANVFNLVLVSGVSVTLAPFTIPQGSTLFGINSSLVLDLPVMLAVMLIMTVPALVKGKMNRAQGIILLAIYAAFCAIQFTM
;
A
#
# COMPACT_ATOMS: atom_id res chain seq x y z
N MET A 1 -6.71 19.74 -25.21
CA MET A 1 -7.62 18.78 -24.51
C MET A 1 -7.61 17.37 -25.10
N LEU A 2 -7.55 17.16 -26.44
CA LEU A 2 -7.62 15.81 -27.01
C LEU A 2 -6.48 14.89 -26.54
N ILE A 3 -5.21 15.38 -26.54
CA ILE A 3 -4.04 14.60 -26.15
C ILE A 3 -4.11 14.14 -24.67
N PRO A 4 -4.37 15.00 -23.67
CA PRO A 4 -4.57 14.55 -22.28
C PRO A 4 -5.66 13.50 -22.13
N VAL A 5 -6.80 13.65 -22.81
CA VAL A 5 -7.88 12.67 -22.78
C VAL A 5 -7.44 11.30 -23.34
N LEU A 6 -6.75 11.29 -24.48
CA LEU A 6 -6.23 10.06 -25.07
C LEU A 6 -5.20 9.38 -24.17
N LEU A 7 -4.25 10.14 -23.60
CA LEU A 7 -3.23 9.61 -22.67
C LEU A 7 -3.84 9.12 -21.35
N PHE A 8 -4.88 9.78 -20.85
CA PHE A 8 -5.67 9.31 -19.70
C PHE A 8 -6.31 7.94 -19.97
N ILE A 9 -6.94 7.77 -21.16
CA ILE A 9 -7.53 6.49 -21.58
C ILE A 9 -6.44 5.41 -21.73
N VAL A 10 -5.29 5.74 -22.33
CA VAL A 10 -4.15 4.81 -22.44
C VAL A 10 -3.66 4.41 -21.05
N GLY A 11 -3.54 5.37 -20.12
CA GLY A 11 -3.21 5.10 -18.71
C GLY A 11 -4.16 4.10 -18.08
N LEU A 12 -5.48 4.27 -18.28
CA LEU A 12 -6.49 3.35 -17.76
C LEU A 12 -6.35 1.93 -18.35
N LEU A 13 -6.11 1.83 -19.66
CA LEU A 13 -5.88 0.53 -20.31
C LEU A 13 -4.62 -0.15 -19.80
N PHE A 14 -3.56 0.62 -19.55
CA PHE A 14 -2.31 0.10 -18.97
C PHE A 14 -2.53 -0.41 -17.54
N LEU A 15 -3.28 0.33 -16.70
CA LEU A 15 -3.63 -0.13 -15.37
C LEU A 15 -4.37 -1.46 -15.40
N ILE A 16 -5.39 -1.59 -16.27
CA ILE A 16 -6.20 -2.82 -16.40
C ILE A 16 -5.31 -3.99 -16.87
N LYS A 17 -4.58 -3.82 -17.97
CA LYS A 17 -3.75 -4.90 -18.54
C LYS A 17 -2.52 -5.22 -17.70
N GLY A 18 -1.87 -4.21 -17.16
CA GLY A 18 -0.75 -4.40 -16.23
C GLY A 18 -1.18 -5.15 -14.97
N GLY A 19 -2.35 -4.79 -14.40
CA GLY A 19 -2.96 -5.49 -13.27
C GLY A 19 -3.24 -6.95 -13.58
N ASP A 20 -3.83 -7.26 -14.74
CA ASP A 20 -4.07 -8.64 -15.18
C ASP A 20 -2.77 -9.46 -15.22
N TRP A 21 -1.73 -8.94 -15.87
CA TRP A 21 -0.44 -9.63 -16.00
C TRP A 21 0.27 -9.79 -14.66
N PHE A 22 0.24 -8.75 -13.83
CA PHE A 22 0.91 -8.76 -12.53
C PHE A 22 0.29 -9.78 -11.57
N VAL A 23 -1.04 -9.82 -11.49
CA VAL A 23 -1.77 -10.78 -10.65
C VAL A 23 -1.60 -12.21 -11.17
N ASP A 24 -1.65 -12.43 -12.49
CA ASP A 24 -1.40 -13.75 -13.08
C ASP A 24 0.02 -14.24 -12.78
N GLY A 25 1.03 -13.35 -12.89
CA GLY A 25 2.40 -13.66 -12.52
C GLY A 25 2.56 -13.99 -11.04
N ALA A 26 1.92 -13.21 -10.15
CA ALA A 26 1.99 -13.44 -8.71
C ALA A 26 1.33 -14.76 -8.29
N SER A 27 0.13 -15.03 -8.81
CA SER A 27 -0.58 -16.29 -8.53
C SER A 27 0.15 -17.50 -9.11
N ALA A 28 0.72 -17.39 -10.32
CA ALA A 28 1.53 -18.45 -10.91
C ALA A 28 2.80 -18.71 -10.09
N LEU A 29 3.41 -17.67 -9.51
CA LEU A 29 4.56 -17.82 -8.62
C LEU A 29 4.18 -18.58 -7.35
N ALA A 30 3.05 -18.20 -6.72
CA ALA A 30 2.52 -18.87 -5.53
C ALA A 30 2.29 -20.36 -5.79
N ARG A 31 1.58 -20.71 -6.87
CA ARG A 31 1.30 -22.09 -7.27
C ARG A 31 2.59 -22.89 -7.53
N ARG A 32 3.53 -22.32 -8.29
CA ARG A 32 4.77 -22.99 -8.66
C ARG A 32 5.63 -23.37 -7.45
N PHE A 33 5.65 -22.56 -6.42
CA PHE A 33 6.42 -22.81 -5.20
C PHE A 33 5.57 -23.39 -4.06
N HIS A 34 4.31 -23.73 -4.33
CA HIS A 34 3.35 -24.25 -3.34
C HIS A 34 3.26 -23.34 -2.10
N LEU A 35 3.26 -22.03 -2.34
CA LEU A 35 3.27 -21.02 -1.29
C LEU A 35 1.89 -20.38 -1.12
N PRO A 36 1.50 -20.02 0.11
CA PRO A 36 0.30 -19.27 0.35
C PRO A 36 0.31 -17.92 -0.41
N GLU A 37 -0.77 -17.64 -1.14
CA GLU A 37 -0.92 -16.39 -1.91
C GLU A 37 -0.77 -15.14 -1.04
N LEU A 38 -1.21 -15.20 0.23
CA LEU A 38 -1.05 -14.10 1.17
C LEU A 38 0.42 -13.73 1.38
N LEU A 39 1.33 -14.73 1.47
CA LEU A 39 2.77 -14.46 1.65
C LEU A 39 3.41 -13.86 0.39
N ILE A 40 3.00 -14.31 -0.80
CA ILE A 40 3.43 -13.71 -2.07
C ILE A 40 2.91 -12.28 -2.17
N GLY A 41 1.65 -12.05 -1.78
CA GLY A 41 1.09 -10.69 -1.68
C GLY A 41 1.90 -9.80 -0.75
N ALA A 42 2.17 -10.28 0.48
CA ALA A 42 2.89 -9.53 1.51
C ALA A 42 4.39 -9.32 1.24
N THR A 43 4.93 -9.86 0.16
CA THR A 43 6.36 -9.74 -0.21
C THR A 43 6.54 -9.29 -1.65
N VAL A 44 6.42 -10.20 -2.61
CA VAL A 44 6.73 -9.95 -4.03
C VAL A 44 5.82 -8.88 -4.62
N VAL A 45 4.51 -9.00 -4.37
CA VAL A 45 3.53 -8.04 -4.89
C VAL A 45 3.71 -6.68 -4.24
N SER A 46 3.85 -6.64 -2.91
CA SER A 46 4.08 -5.39 -2.16
C SER A 46 5.37 -4.67 -2.58
N ILE A 47 6.46 -5.39 -2.89
CA ILE A 47 7.68 -4.77 -3.44
C ILE A 47 7.34 -4.03 -4.74
N GLY A 48 6.66 -4.73 -5.67
CA GLY A 48 6.36 -4.16 -6.98
C GLY A 48 5.45 -2.93 -6.92
N THR A 49 4.44 -2.96 -6.06
CA THR A 49 3.46 -1.87 -5.93
C THR A 49 3.96 -0.70 -5.11
N THR A 50 4.88 -0.92 -4.13
CA THR A 50 5.39 0.15 -3.25
C THR A 50 6.61 0.89 -3.83
N LEU A 51 7.18 0.48 -4.96
CA LEU A 51 8.30 1.18 -5.59
C LEU A 51 8.02 2.65 -5.90
N PRO A 52 6.86 3.05 -6.45
CA PRO A 52 6.51 4.45 -6.66
C PRO A 52 6.55 5.27 -5.35
N GLU A 53 6.02 4.73 -4.27
CA GLU A 53 6.04 5.38 -2.95
C GLU A 53 7.47 5.61 -2.45
N VAL A 54 8.36 4.61 -2.60
CA VAL A 54 9.79 4.74 -2.24
C VAL A 54 10.41 5.88 -3.04
N MET A 55 10.18 5.94 -4.35
CA MET A 55 10.74 6.96 -5.21
C MET A 55 10.21 8.36 -4.86
N VAL A 56 8.90 8.52 -4.77
CA VAL A 56 8.27 9.82 -4.46
C VAL A 56 8.71 10.32 -3.09
N SER A 57 8.63 9.49 -2.05
CA SER A 57 9.03 9.89 -0.69
C SER A 57 10.51 10.22 -0.59
N THR A 58 11.36 9.40 -1.23
CA THR A 58 12.81 9.63 -1.20
C THR A 58 13.18 10.94 -1.91
N MET A 59 12.66 11.15 -3.12
CA MET A 59 12.93 12.37 -3.88
C MET A 59 12.40 13.61 -3.15
N SER A 60 11.20 13.55 -2.59
CA SER A 60 10.62 14.65 -1.81
C SER A 60 11.48 14.98 -0.58
N ALA A 61 11.89 13.97 0.19
CA ALA A 61 12.74 14.17 1.36
C ALA A 61 14.10 14.79 1.00
N VAL A 62 14.78 14.27 -0.03
CA VAL A 62 16.08 14.78 -0.51
C VAL A 62 15.94 16.22 -1.04
N SER A 63 14.81 16.58 -1.63
CA SER A 63 14.50 17.94 -2.10
C SER A 63 14.08 18.89 -0.96
N GLY A 64 14.11 18.45 0.30
CA GLY A 64 13.76 19.28 1.46
C GLY A 64 12.27 19.28 1.82
N HIS A 65 11.45 18.46 1.15
CA HIS A 65 10.01 18.34 1.37
C HIS A 65 9.69 17.07 2.21
N GLY A 66 10.28 16.98 3.41
CA GLY A 66 10.09 15.84 4.32
C GLY A 66 8.63 15.61 4.73
N GLU A 67 7.82 16.67 4.74
CA GLU A 67 6.37 16.59 5.02
C GLU A 67 5.62 15.76 3.97
N ILE A 68 6.04 15.84 2.69
CA ILE A 68 5.47 15.02 1.62
C ILE A 68 5.86 13.55 1.83
N ALA A 69 7.12 13.28 2.20
CA ALA A 69 7.57 11.91 2.47
C ALA A 69 6.81 11.28 3.65
N TYR A 70 6.60 12.05 4.74
CA TYR A 70 5.77 11.64 5.87
C TYR A 70 4.32 11.37 5.44
N GLY A 71 3.71 12.35 4.78
CA GLY A 71 2.31 12.28 4.34
C GLY A 71 2.05 11.11 3.38
N ASN A 72 2.99 10.86 2.45
CA ASN A 72 2.91 9.72 1.54
C ASN A 72 2.94 8.39 2.31
N ALA A 73 3.88 8.19 3.23
CA ALA A 73 3.98 6.94 3.98
C ALA A 73 2.73 6.66 4.85
N ILE A 74 2.27 7.63 5.64
CA ILE A 74 1.10 7.48 6.52
C ILE A 74 -0.20 7.46 5.72
N GLY A 75 -0.32 8.34 4.73
CA GLY A 75 -1.49 8.42 3.84
C GLY A 75 -1.70 7.13 3.05
N SER A 76 -0.62 6.51 2.55
CA SER A 76 -0.70 5.21 1.86
C SER A 76 -1.17 4.09 2.80
N VAL A 77 -0.70 4.04 4.06
CA VAL A 77 -1.22 3.05 5.04
C VAL A 77 -2.71 3.23 5.29
N ILE A 78 -3.18 4.48 5.46
CA ILE A 78 -4.60 4.77 5.67
C ILE A 78 -5.40 4.43 4.42
N CYS A 79 -4.96 4.84 3.24
CA CYS A 79 -5.60 4.55 1.95
C CYS A 79 -5.67 3.03 1.70
N ASN A 80 -4.56 2.33 1.83
CA ASN A 80 -4.48 0.88 1.63
C ASN A 80 -5.43 0.12 2.56
N SER A 81 -5.50 0.51 3.84
CA SER A 81 -6.32 -0.18 4.83
C SER A 81 -7.79 0.22 4.76
N ALA A 82 -8.08 1.53 4.68
CA ALA A 82 -9.43 2.05 4.86
C ALA A 82 -10.17 2.34 3.55
N LEU A 83 -9.48 2.33 2.41
CA LEU A 83 -10.09 2.40 1.08
C LEU A 83 -9.90 1.07 0.34
N ILE A 84 -8.67 0.67 0.05
CA ILE A 84 -8.36 -0.44 -0.86
C ILE A 84 -8.80 -1.79 -0.26
N ALA A 85 -8.28 -2.15 0.91
CA ALA A 85 -8.71 -3.37 1.60
C ALA A 85 -10.18 -3.31 1.99
N ALA A 86 -10.66 -2.14 2.39
CA ALA A 86 -12.06 -1.96 2.78
C ALA A 86 -13.02 -2.24 1.64
N ILE A 87 -12.75 -1.79 0.41
CA ILE A 87 -13.53 -2.15 -0.79
C ILE A 87 -13.52 -3.66 -0.99
N THR A 88 -12.33 -4.28 -0.94
CA THR A 88 -12.17 -5.74 -1.12
C THR A 88 -13.00 -6.51 -0.10
N ILE A 89 -12.90 -6.14 1.19
CA ILE A 89 -13.62 -6.79 2.30
C ILE A 89 -15.14 -6.56 2.21
N ALA A 90 -15.58 -5.36 1.81
CA ALA A 90 -16.98 -5.03 1.69
C ALA A 90 -17.67 -5.78 0.53
N VAL A 91 -16.96 -5.91 -0.61
CA VAL A 91 -17.47 -6.60 -1.80
C VAL A 91 -17.42 -8.12 -1.61
N ARG A 92 -16.27 -8.66 -1.21
CA ARG A 92 -16.03 -10.10 -1.09
C ARG A 92 -15.39 -10.43 0.27
N PRO A 93 -16.19 -10.47 1.35
CA PRO A 93 -15.72 -10.92 2.65
C PRO A 93 -15.23 -12.37 2.54
N GLY A 94 -14.14 -12.70 3.24
CA GLY A 94 -13.50 -14.00 3.09
C GLY A 94 -12.87 -14.53 4.38
N LYS A 95 -12.39 -15.77 4.29
CA LYS A 95 -11.54 -16.36 5.33
C LYS A 95 -10.11 -15.91 5.08
N VAL A 96 -9.35 -15.72 6.13
CA VAL A 96 -7.91 -15.43 6.08
C VAL A 96 -7.24 -16.34 7.08
N ASP A 97 -6.11 -16.95 6.69
CA ASP A 97 -5.34 -17.76 7.65
C ASP A 97 -4.64 -16.86 8.68
N PRO A 98 -5.05 -16.95 9.99
CA PRO A 98 -4.44 -16.13 11.03
C PRO A 98 -2.95 -16.37 11.20
N LYS A 99 -2.46 -17.59 10.92
CA LYS A 99 -1.03 -17.93 11.08
C LYS A 99 -0.19 -17.17 10.07
N THR A 100 -0.65 -17.10 8.85
CA THR A 100 0.03 -16.40 7.75
C THR A 100 -0.03 -14.88 7.93
N LEU A 101 -1.18 -14.35 8.38
CA LEU A 101 -1.38 -12.92 8.61
C LEU A 101 -0.62 -12.38 9.82
N LYS A 102 -0.33 -13.24 10.82
CA LYS A 102 0.26 -12.82 12.10
C LYS A 102 1.60 -12.10 11.95
N THR A 103 2.49 -12.63 11.13
CA THR A 103 3.83 -12.05 10.93
C THR A 103 3.78 -10.63 10.37
N PRO A 104 3.14 -10.35 9.23
CA PRO A 104 3.00 -8.98 8.73
C PRO A 104 2.37 -8.01 9.74
N VAL A 105 1.34 -8.44 10.45
CA VAL A 105 0.64 -7.60 11.43
C VAL A 105 1.54 -7.24 12.62
N ILE A 106 2.30 -8.20 13.16
CA ILE A 106 3.25 -7.93 14.24
C ILE A 106 4.31 -6.92 13.78
N PHE A 107 4.89 -7.11 12.61
CA PHE A 107 5.88 -6.19 12.07
C PHE A 107 5.31 -4.80 11.84
N PHE A 108 4.07 -4.70 11.36
CA PHE A 108 3.39 -3.42 11.21
C PHE A 108 3.29 -2.67 12.56
N PHE A 109 2.78 -3.31 13.61
CA PHE A 109 2.59 -2.64 14.90
C PHE A 109 3.92 -2.30 15.59
N ILE A 110 4.98 -3.10 15.40
CA ILE A 110 6.32 -2.72 15.89
C ILE A 110 6.83 -1.50 15.11
N ALA A 111 6.68 -1.46 13.78
CA ALA A 111 7.05 -0.30 12.98
C ALA A 111 6.25 0.95 13.37
N ALA A 112 4.94 0.80 13.54
CA ALA A 112 4.07 1.87 13.98
C ALA A 112 4.45 2.39 15.38
N ALA A 113 4.85 1.52 16.30
CA ALA A 113 5.35 1.93 17.60
C ALA A 113 6.64 2.78 17.50
N ILE A 114 7.59 2.37 16.65
CA ILE A 114 8.81 3.17 16.37
C ILE A 114 8.42 4.53 15.78
N TYR A 115 7.47 4.53 14.85
CA TYR A 115 6.95 5.75 14.22
C TYR A 115 6.31 6.69 15.24
N CYS A 116 5.47 6.16 16.14
CA CYS A 116 4.85 6.91 17.23
C CYS A 116 5.90 7.48 18.20
N VAL A 117 6.91 6.69 18.58
CA VAL A 117 8.00 7.17 19.44
C VAL A 117 8.76 8.32 18.76
N ALA A 118 9.03 8.23 17.46
CA ALA A 118 9.65 9.31 16.69
C ALA A 118 8.79 10.58 16.69
N ALA A 119 7.49 10.44 16.42
CA ALA A 119 6.57 11.56 16.27
C ALA A 119 6.22 12.20 17.62
N TYR A 120 5.71 11.42 18.59
CA TYR A 120 5.27 11.95 19.89
C TYR A 120 6.43 12.28 20.83
N GLY A 121 7.53 11.47 20.80
CA GLY A 121 8.64 11.65 21.71
C GLY A 121 9.65 12.70 21.24
N PHE A 122 9.93 12.74 19.94
CA PHE A 122 11.00 13.58 19.41
C PHE A 122 10.54 14.63 18.40
N GLY A 123 9.34 14.50 17.84
CA GLY A 123 8.81 15.38 16.78
C GLY A 123 9.60 15.34 15.47
N LYS A 124 10.53 14.39 15.33
CA LYS A 124 11.44 14.28 14.20
C LYS A 124 11.87 12.85 13.93
N PHE A 125 12.19 12.59 12.67
CA PHE A 125 12.77 11.35 12.19
C PHE A 125 14.25 11.55 11.91
N THR A 126 15.11 10.73 12.52
CA THR A 126 16.56 10.86 12.46
C THR A 126 17.20 9.70 11.70
N ARG A 127 18.41 9.88 11.18
CA ARG A 127 19.14 8.81 10.45
C ARG A 127 19.23 7.48 11.22
N PRO A 128 19.54 7.44 12.52
CA PRO A 128 19.52 6.18 13.27
C PRO A 128 18.16 5.48 13.23
N MET A 129 17.04 6.23 13.29
CA MET A 129 15.71 5.66 13.14
C MET A 129 15.48 5.10 11.73
N GLY A 130 15.97 5.79 10.69
CA GLY A 130 15.95 5.29 9.32
C GLY A 130 16.66 3.94 9.19
N PHE A 131 17.86 3.80 9.76
CA PHE A 131 18.59 2.53 9.78
C PHE A 131 17.87 1.43 10.57
N ILE A 132 17.22 1.77 11.69
CA ILE A 132 16.39 0.81 12.45
C ILE A 132 15.22 0.32 11.59
N MET A 133 14.53 1.22 10.88
CA MET A 133 13.44 0.87 9.96
C MET A 133 13.92 -0.04 8.82
N LEU A 134 15.07 0.26 8.20
CA LEU A 134 15.65 -0.58 7.15
C LEU A 134 16.10 -1.95 7.68
N ALA A 135 16.68 -2.01 8.87
CA ALA A 135 16.99 -3.28 9.52
C ALA A 135 15.73 -4.10 9.80
N MET A 136 14.65 -3.42 10.19
CA MET A 136 13.35 -4.05 10.40
C MET A 136 12.73 -4.55 9.08
N PHE A 137 12.90 -3.82 7.97
CA PHE A 137 12.54 -4.30 6.64
C PHE A 137 13.24 -5.62 6.29
N VAL A 138 14.57 -5.68 6.50
CA VAL A 138 15.35 -6.91 6.27
C VAL A 138 14.85 -8.05 7.18
N ALA A 139 14.61 -7.76 8.47
CA ALA A 139 14.07 -8.75 9.40
C ALA A 139 12.68 -9.25 8.99
N TYR A 140 11.81 -8.36 8.50
CA TYR A 140 10.50 -8.71 7.95
C TYR A 140 10.62 -9.65 6.73
N MET A 141 11.50 -9.33 5.79
CA MET A 141 11.73 -10.17 4.61
C MET A 141 12.25 -11.56 5.01
N VAL A 142 13.22 -11.62 5.93
CA VAL A 142 13.73 -12.90 6.45
C VAL A 142 12.64 -13.70 7.16
N ALA A 143 11.79 -13.04 7.96
CA ALA A 143 10.68 -13.70 8.66
C ALA A 143 9.67 -14.30 7.66
N ASN A 144 9.30 -13.56 6.61
CA ASN A 144 8.39 -14.06 5.57
C ASN A 144 9.00 -15.22 4.79
N VAL A 145 10.27 -15.14 4.39
CA VAL A 145 10.98 -16.26 3.71
C VAL A 145 11.02 -17.50 4.58
N ARG A 146 11.27 -17.35 5.89
CA ARG A 146 11.22 -18.48 6.85
C ARG A 146 9.80 -19.05 6.96
N GLN A 147 8.79 -18.18 7.00
CA GLN A 147 7.40 -18.61 7.05
C GLN A 147 7.00 -19.36 5.76
N MET A 148 7.42 -18.89 4.59
CA MET A 148 7.23 -19.58 3.31
C MET A 148 7.82 -20.99 3.33
N LYS A 149 9.06 -21.16 3.83
CA LYS A 149 9.72 -22.47 3.92
C LYS A 149 9.01 -23.44 4.87
N ASN A 150 8.31 -22.93 5.88
CA ASN A 150 7.63 -23.73 6.89
C ASN A 150 6.11 -23.84 6.65
N ALA A 151 5.59 -23.17 5.61
CA ALA A 151 4.19 -23.27 5.26
C ALA A 151 3.87 -24.68 4.76
N PRO A 152 2.71 -25.27 5.13
CA PRO A 152 2.22 -26.46 4.47
C PRO A 152 2.11 -26.19 2.98
N ALA A 153 2.55 -27.13 2.15
CA ALA A 153 2.37 -27.03 0.71
C ALA A 153 0.85 -26.93 0.43
N GLU A 154 0.42 -25.86 -0.22
CA GLU A 154 -0.96 -25.81 -0.71
C GLU A 154 -1.07 -26.80 -1.87
N GLU A 155 -2.08 -27.67 -1.83
CA GLU A 155 -2.42 -28.56 -2.94
C GLU A 155 -2.93 -27.68 -4.11
N HIS A 156 -2.00 -27.28 -4.96
CA HIS A 156 -2.30 -26.66 -6.24
C HIS A 156 -2.28 -27.72 -7.34
N ALA A 157 -3.04 -27.47 -8.42
CA ALA A 157 -3.23 -28.35 -9.57
C ALA A 157 -1.95 -29.05 -10.05
N GLU A 158 -2.13 -30.20 -10.68
CA GLU A 158 -1.08 -31.07 -11.22
C GLU A 158 0.00 -30.30 -12.00
N GLU A 159 1.25 -30.74 -11.94
CA GLU A 159 2.44 -30.08 -12.52
C GLU A 159 2.31 -29.75 -14.02
N GLU A 160 1.41 -30.39 -14.74
CA GLU A 160 1.20 -30.20 -16.17
C GLU A 160 0.64 -28.81 -16.56
N ASP A 161 0.01 -28.10 -15.62
CA ASP A 161 -0.62 -26.78 -15.87
C ASP A 161 0.19 -25.58 -15.34
N LEU A 162 1.43 -25.81 -14.87
CA LEU A 162 2.22 -24.73 -14.30
C LEU A 162 2.82 -23.83 -15.39
N MET A 163 2.52 -22.51 -15.28
CA MET A 163 3.14 -21.49 -16.15
C MET A 163 4.68 -21.57 -16.06
N PRO A 164 5.43 -21.54 -17.18
CA PRO A 164 6.89 -21.53 -17.17
C PRO A 164 7.46 -20.36 -16.34
N LEU A 165 8.46 -20.61 -15.49
CA LEU A 165 9.04 -19.59 -14.62
C LEU A 165 9.49 -18.32 -15.35
N PRO A 166 10.15 -18.36 -16.53
CA PRO A 166 10.49 -17.13 -17.25
C PRO A 166 9.26 -16.30 -17.61
N LYS A 167 8.16 -16.94 -18.04
CA LYS A 167 6.90 -16.25 -18.36
C LYS A 167 6.27 -15.64 -17.10
N THR A 168 6.29 -16.36 -15.97
CA THR A 168 5.82 -15.86 -14.67
C THR A 168 6.56 -14.59 -14.26
N LEU A 169 7.91 -14.61 -14.34
CA LEU A 169 8.74 -13.45 -13.99
C LEU A 169 8.54 -12.27 -14.96
N ILE A 170 8.40 -12.55 -16.26
CA ILE A 170 8.11 -11.51 -17.26
C ILE A 170 6.76 -10.85 -16.93
N LEU A 171 5.71 -11.63 -16.64
CA LEU A 171 4.40 -11.08 -16.29
C LEU A 171 4.44 -10.22 -15.03
N LEU A 172 5.21 -10.62 -14.01
CA LEU A 172 5.41 -9.82 -12.80
C LEU A 172 6.12 -8.50 -13.12
N VAL A 173 7.28 -8.56 -13.77
CA VAL A 173 8.08 -7.35 -14.01
C VAL A 173 7.41 -6.40 -15.01
N VAL A 174 6.92 -6.94 -16.13
CA VAL A 174 6.25 -6.14 -17.16
C VAL A 174 4.91 -5.63 -16.63
N GLY A 175 4.15 -6.47 -15.90
CA GLY A 175 2.89 -6.06 -15.27
C GLY A 175 3.10 -4.89 -14.31
N ALA A 176 4.07 -4.98 -13.39
CA ALA A 176 4.41 -3.89 -12.47
C ALA A 176 4.84 -2.60 -13.22
N ALA A 177 5.70 -2.72 -14.23
CA ALA A 177 6.14 -1.58 -15.02
C ALA A 177 4.97 -0.91 -15.78
N VAL A 178 4.08 -1.70 -16.38
CA VAL A 178 2.90 -1.20 -17.10
C VAL A 178 1.91 -0.53 -16.14
N ILE A 179 1.69 -1.08 -14.93
CA ILE A 179 0.88 -0.43 -13.89
C ILE A 179 1.48 0.93 -13.53
N ALA A 180 2.80 1.00 -13.26
CA ALA A 180 3.46 2.24 -12.88
C ALA A 180 3.36 3.32 -13.97
N VAL A 181 3.60 2.96 -15.24
CA VAL A 181 3.43 3.87 -16.38
C VAL A 181 1.98 4.30 -16.53
N GLY A 182 1.04 3.36 -16.39
CA GLY A 182 -0.40 3.63 -16.46
C GLY A 182 -0.87 4.59 -15.36
N ALA A 183 -0.38 4.43 -14.13
CA ALA A 183 -0.66 5.31 -13.01
C ALA A 183 -0.18 6.74 -13.27
N ASN A 184 1.07 6.90 -13.73
CA ASN A 184 1.62 8.21 -14.07
C ASN A 184 0.82 8.88 -15.21
N LEU A 185 0.52 8.17 -16.29
CA LEU A 185 -0.28 8.70 -17.39
C LEU A 185 -1.68 9.17 -16.92
N LEU A 186 -2.31 8.39 -16.03
CA LEU A 186 -3.63 8.72 -15.51
C LEU A 186 -3.58 9.96 -14.61
N VAL A 187 -2.62 10.04 -13.70
CA VAL A 187 -2.47 11.17 -12.76
C VAL A 187 -2.10 12.45 -13.49
N ASP A 188 -1.07 12.43 -14.33
CA ASP A 188 -0.59 13.62 -15.03
C ASP A 188 -1.67 14.19 -15.95
N ASN A 189 -2.29 13.34 -16.74
CA ASN A 189 -3.31 13.79 -17.70
C ASN A 189 -4.66 14.06 -17.03
N GLY A 190 -5.01 13.34 -15.96
CA GLY A 190 -6.17 13.65 -15.13
C GLY A 190 -6.05 15.03 -14.48
N THR A 191 -4.85 15.39 -14.00
CA THR A 191 -4.53 16.72 -13.49
C THR A 191 -4.74 17.79 -14.55
N LEU A 192 -4.20 17.61 -15.76
CA LEU A 192 -4.38 18.54 -16.87
C LEU A 192 -5.85 18.73 -17.27
N ILE A 193 -6.62 17.64 -17.28
CA ILE A 193 -8.06 17.69 -17.55
C ILE A 193 -8.81 18.47 -16.46
N ALA A 194 -8.51 18.18 -15.19
CA ALA A 194 -9.14 18.84 -14.04
C ALA A 194 -8.83 20.35 -14.01
N GLN A 195 -7.58 20.74 -14.26
CA GLN A 195 -7.19 22.16 -14.40
C GLN A 195 -7.96 22.85 -15.50
N ALA A 196 -8.09 22.21 -16.68
CA ALA A 196 -8.84 22.79 -17.79
C ALA A 196 -10.35 22.89 -17.54
N LEU A 197 -10.89 22.10 -16.61
CA LEU A 197 -12.28 22.19 -16.11
C LEU A 197 -12.44 23.20 -14.96
N GLY A 198 -11.37 23.88 -14.57
CA GLY A 198 -11.40 24.90 -13.50
C GLY A 198 -11.43 24.33 -12.10
N VAL A 199 -11.02 23.06 -11.89
CA VAL A 199 -10.90 22.47 -10.56
C VAL A 199 -9.72 23.15 -9.83
N PRO A 200 -9.88 23.58 -8.57
CA PRO A 200 -8.79 24.19 -7.79
C PRO A 200 -7.58 23.28 -7.63
N GLU A 201 -6.36 23.83 -7.69
CA GLU A 201 -5.10 23.08 -7.59
C GLU A 201 -5.00 22.31 -6.27
N SER A 202 -5.50 22.85 -5.17
CA SER A 202 -5.54 22.16 -3.88
C SER A 202 -6.36 20.87 -3.92
N VAL A 203 -7.50 20.88 -4.60
CA VAL A 203 -8.36 19.70 -4.79
C VAL A 203 -7.67 18.66 -5.68
N ILE A 204 -6.99 19.12 -6.74
CA ILE A 204 -6.23 18.25 -7.64
C ILE A 204 -5.09 17.57 -6.87
N ALA A 205 -4.31 18.30 -6.11
CA ALA A 205 -3.21 17.77 -5.32
C ALA A 205 -3.69 16.71 -4.29
N LEU A 206 -4.78 16.99 -3.59
CA LEU A 206 -5.34 16.08 -2.59
C LEU A 206 -6.01 14.83 -3.18
N THR A 207 -6.47 14.88 -4.43
CA THR A 207 -7.16 13.75 -5.06
C THR A 207 -6.26 12.99 -6.03
N PHE A 208 -5.75 13.64 -7.08
CA PHE A 208 -5.01 12.97 -8.14
C PHE A 208 -3.58 12.60 -7.75
N VAL A 209 -2.89 13.46 -7.01
CA VAL A 209 -1.49 13.18 -6.61
C VAL A 209 -1.45 12.23 -5.42
N ALA A 210 -2.28 12.46 -4.40
CA ALA A 210 -2.29 11.60 -3.21
C ALA A 210 -2.76 10.17 -3.49
N LEU A 211 -3.75 9.99 -4.39
CA LEU A 211 -4.18 8.66 -4.82
C LEU A 211 -3.21 8.03 -5.85
N GLY A 212 -2.43 8.86 -6.55
CA GLY A 212 -1.60 8.42 -7.68
C GLY A 212 -0.57 7.36 -7.29
N THR A 213 0.11 7.53 -6.17
CA THR A 213 1.09 6.55 -5.69
C THR A 213 0.45 5.24 -5.27
N SER A 214 -0.78 5.27 -4.73
CA SER A 214 -1.53 4.08 -4.31
C SER A 214 -2.36 3.43 -5.43
N LEU A 215 -2.35 3.97 -6.65
CA LEU A 215 -3.03 3.34 -7.79
C LEU A 215 -2.52 1.92 -8.11
N PRO A 216 -1.22 1.62 -8.07
CA PRO A 216 -0.73 0.26 -8.25
C PRO A 216 -1.33 -0.73 -7.23
N ASP A 217 -1.40 -0.34 -5.96
CA ASP A 217 -2.01 -1.15 -4.90
C ASP A 217 -3.51 -1.37 -5.14
N LEU A 218 -4.23 -0.29 -5.50
CA LEU A 218 -5.67 -0.34 -5.78
C LEU A 218 -5.97 -1.27 -6.97
N VAL A 219 -5.24 -1.11 -8.08
CA VAL A 219 -5.43 -1.93 -9.28
C VAL A 219 -5.14 -3.40 -8.99
N THR A 220 -4.04 -3.66 -8.30
CA THR A 220 -3.65 -5.03 -7.91
C THR A 220 -4.69 -5.66 -6.99
N ALA A 221 -5.20 -4.91 -6.01
CA ALA A 221 -6.23 -5.40 -5.09
C ALA A 221 -7.55 -5.72 -5.81
N ILE A 222 -8.03 -4.82 -6.69
CA ILE A 222 -9.26 -5.01 -7.46
C ILE A 222 -9.09 -6.18 -8.43
N THR A 223 -7.99 -6.26 -9.16
CA THR A 223 -7.73 -7.35 -10.12
C THR A 223 -7.65 -8.70 -9.40
N SER A 224 -6.95 -8.77 -8.27
CA SER A 224 -6.89 -9.98 -7.43
C SER A 224 -8.28 -10.40 -6.96
N LEU A 225 -9.11 -9.44 -6.54
CA LEU A 225 -10.49 -9.70 -6.13
C LEU A 225 -11.34 -10.27 -7.29
N ILE A 226 -11.27 -9.66 -8.47
CA ILE A 226 -12.00 -10.10 -9.67
C ILE A 226 -11.57 -11.51 -10.07
N LYS A 227 -10.27 -11.80 -10.03
CA LYS A 227 -9.71 -13.12 -10.38
C LYS A 227 -9.88 -14.18 -9.29
N GLY A 228 -10.40 -13.83 -8.12
CA GLY A 228 -10.67 -14.76 -7.02
C GLY A 228 -9.49 -14.98 -6.06
N HIS A 229 -8.40 -14.22 -6.20
CA HIS A 229 -7.19 -14.26 -5.37
C HIS A 229 -7.28 -13.28 -4.18
N SER A 230 -8.29 -13.45 -3.33
CA SER A 230 -8.55 -12.53 -2.20
C SER A 230 -7.39 -12.49 -1.20
N ASP A 231 -6.73 -13.62 -0.96
CA ASP A 231 -5.60 -13.72 -0.03
C ASP A 231 -4.38 -12.97 -0.55
N LEU A 232 -4.14 -13.00 -1.86
CA LEU A 232 -3.11 -12.18 -2.52
C LEU A 232 -3.36 -10.68 -2.29
N SER A 233 -4.62 -10.24 -2.44
CA SER A 233 -5.01 -8.84 -2.20
C SER A 233 -4.78 -8.42 -0.75
N VAL A 234 -5.23 -9.22 0.22
CA VAL A 234 -5.02 -8.94 1.66
C VAL A 234 -3.53 -8.93 2.01
N GLY A 235 -2.78 -9.91 1.48
CA GLY A 235 -1.33 -9.99 1.64
C GLY A 235 -0.64 -8.73 1.12
N ASN A 236 -0.98 -8.29 -0.10
CA ASN A 236 -0.43 -7.08 -0.68
C ASN A 236 -0.69 -5.86 0.20
N VAL A 237 -1.94 -5.62 0.61
CA VAL A 237 -2.28 -4.45 1.43
C VAL A 237 -1.50 -4.43 2.75
N VAL A 238 -1.48 -5.55 3.48
CA VAL A 238 -0.76 -5.60 4.78
C VAL A 238 0.74 -5.48 4.59
N GLY A 239 1.29 -6.11 3.55
CA GLY A 239 2.71 -6.02 3.19
C GLY A 239 3.11 -4.60 2.79
N ALA A 240 2.35 -3.95 1.91
CA ALA A 240 2.57 -2.57 1.49
C ALA A 240 2.52 -1.61 2.69
N ASN A 241 1.62 -1.84 3.65
CA ASN A 241 1.57 -1.04 4.88
C ASN A 241 2.84 -1.18 5.73
N VAL A 242 3.39 -2.40 5.87
CA VAL A 242 4.70 -2.60 6.52
C VAL A 242 5.78 -1.85 5.73
N PHE A 243 5.81 -2.00 4.40
CA PHE A 243 6.83 -1.36 3.57
C PHE A 243 6.78 0.16 3.61
N ASN A 244 5.59 0.75 3.64
CA ASN A 244 5.43 2.20 3.80
C ASN A 244 6.09 2.71 5.09
N LEU A 245 5.96 1.99 6.20
CA LEU A 245 6.59 2.39 7.46
C LEU A 245 8.09 2.07 7.51
N VAL A 246 8.54 0.91 6.99
CA VAL A 246 9.93 0.47 7.21
C VAL A 246 10.84 0.70 6.00
N LEU A 247 10.36 0.54 4.76
CA LEU A 247 11.16 0.73 3.56
C LEU A 247 11.06 2.17 3.06
N VAL A 248 9.84 2.66 2.78
CA VAL A 248 9.61 4.02 2.26
C VAL A 248 10.16 5.06 3.22
N SER A 249 9.72 5.02 4.49
CA SER A 249 10.22 5.94 5.52
C SER A 249 11.69 5.67 5.87
N GLY A 250 12.11 4.40 5.91
CA GLY A 250 13.48 4.02 6.21
C GLY A 250 14.49 4.61 5.24
N VAL A 251 14.24 4.51 3.92
CA VAL A 251 15.09 5.09 2.88
C VAL A 251 15.05 6.62 2.96
N SER A 252 13.87 7.21 2.99
CA SER A 252 13.70 8.67 3.00
C SER A 252 14.38 9.32 4.20
N VAL A 253 14.14 8.79 5.41
CA VAL A 253 14.74 9.30 6.67
C VAL A 253 16.26 9.10 6.73
N THR A 254 16.76 7.98 6.19
CA THR A 254 18.22 7.73 6.16
C THR A 254 18.93 8.71 5.27
N LEU A 255 18.39 9.03 4.11
CA LEU A 255 18.97 9.96 3.16
C LEU A 255 18.80 11.41 3.62
N ALA A 256 17.60 11.80 3.99
CA ALA A 256 17.23 13.15 4.41
C ALA A 256 16.31 13.11 5.65
N PRO A 257 16.88 13.25 6.87
CA PRO A 257 16.07 13.37 8.09
C PRO A 257 15.09 14.53 8.03
N PHE A 258 13.89 14.37 8.59
CA PHE A 258 12.86 15.40 8.59
C PHE A 258 12.06 15.43 9.90
N THR A 259 11.32 16.52 10.12
CA THR A 259 10.37 16.68 11.23
C THR A 259 8.97 16.23 10.80
N ILE A 260 8.10 15.95 11.79
CA ILE A 260 6.66 15.79 11.47
C ILE A 260 6.12 17.09 10.84
N PRO A 261 5.11 17.00 9.94
CA PRO A 261 4.47 18.17 9.35
C PRO A 261 4.00 19.17 10.43
N GLN A 262 4.27 20.45 10.21
CA GLN A 262 3.90 21.53 11.16
C GLN A 262 2.76 22.41 10.62
N GLY A 263 2.33 22.19 9.37
CA GLY A 263 1.46 23.12 8.64
C GLY A 263 0.00 23.13 9.11
N SER A 264 -0.48 22.06 9.77
CA SER A 264 -1.88 21.97 10.18
C SER A 264 -2.05 21.56 11.64
N THR A 265 -3.09 22.10 12.27
CA THR A 265 -3.45 21.79 13.65
C THR A 265 -4.94 21.48 13.76
N LEU A 266 -5.27 20.52 14.61
CA LEU A 266 -6.63 20.19 14.99
C LEU A 266 -6.79 20.38 16.51
N PHE A 267 -7.75 21.20 16.94
CA PHE A 267 -7.92 21.59 18.36
C PHE A 267 -6.66 22.23 19.00
N GLY A 268 -5.84 22.94 18.20
CA GLY A 268 -4.59 23.56 18.68
C GLY A 268 -3.42 22.59 18.86
N ILE A 269 -3.55 21.33 18.47
CA ILE A 269 -2.50 20.31 18.51
C ILE A 269 -2.15 19.93 17.07
N ASN A 270 -0.90 19.54 16.83
CA ASN A 270 -0.44 19.10 15.53
C ASN A 270 -1.32 17.97 14.98
N SER A 271 -1.83 18.12 13.75
CA SER A 271 -2.77 17.19 13.12
C SER A 271 -2.20 15.78 12.95
N SER A 272 -0.90 15.65 12.68
CA SER A 272 -0.25 14.34 12.57
C SER A 272 -0.34 13.53 13.85
N LEU A 273 -0.31 14.19 15.02
CA LEU A 273 -0.38 13.50 16.32
C LEU A 273 -1.82 13.13 16.73
N VAL A 274 -2.82 13.97 16.40
CA VAL A 274 -4.20 13.75 16.85
C VAL A 274 -5.10 13.11 15.81
N LEU A 275 -4.72 13.14 14.53
CA LEU A 275 -5.52 12.60 13.44
C LEU A 275 -4.78 11.50 12.68
N ASP A 276 -3.63 11.80 12.04
CA ASP A 276 -3.01 10.89 11.08
C ASP A 276 -2.55 9.58 11.74
N LEU A 277 -1.72 9.66 12.79
CA LEU A 277 -1.23 8.47 13.50
C LEU A 277 -2.33 7.68 14.22
N PRO A 278 -3.27 8.31 14.95
CA PRO A 278 -4.40 7.60 15.53
C PRO A 278 -5.30 6.90 14.50
N VAL A 279 -5.60 7.56 13.38
CA VAL A 279 -6.39 6.95 12.30
C VAL A 279 -5.63 5.78 11.67
N MET A 280 -4.34 5.95 11.36
CA MET A 280 -3.49 4.86 10.84
C MET A 280 -3.54 3.63 11.75
N LEU A 281 -3.37 3.80 13.06
CA LEU A 281 -3.44 2.70 14.01
C LEU A 281 -4.85 2.08 14.09
N ALA A 282 -5.88 2.93 14.14
CA ALA A 282 -7.27 2.47 14.25
C ALA A 282 -7.69 1.64 13.03
N VAL A 283 -7.40 2.09 11.81
CA VAL A 283 -7.78 1.35 10.60
C VAL A 283 -7.06 0.01 10.51
N MET A 284 -5.78 -0.06 10.91
CA MET A 284 -5.05 -1.32 10.96
C MET A 284 -5.57 -2.27 12.03
N LEU A 285 -5.92 -1.77 13.22
CA LEU A 285 -6.55 -2.57 14.27
C LEU A 285 -7.90 -3.13 13.81
N ILE A 286 -8.76 -2.29 13.25
CA ILE A 286 -10.08 -2.70 12.75
C ILE A 286 -9.94 -3.72 11.63
N MET A 287 -8.97 -3.56 10.73
CA MET A 287 -8.74 -4.47 9.61
C MET A 287 -8.20 -5.83 10.09
N THR A 288 -7.20 -5.83 10.99
CA THR A 288 -6.38 -7.03 11.25
C THR A 288 -6.80 -7.82 12.48
N VAL A 289 -7.24 -7.18 13.58
CA VAL A 289 -7.57 -7.88 14.81
C VAL A 289 -8.73 -8.88 14.64
N PRO A 290 -9.87 -8.52 14.01
CA PRO A 290 -10.93 -9.49 13.76
C PRO A 290 -10.49 -10.65 12.86
N ALA A 291 -9.62 -10.38 11.87
CA ALA A 291 -9.06 -11.40 10.98
C ALA A 291 -8.16 -12.39 11.75
N LEU A 292 -7.30 -11.90 12.66
CA LEU A 292 -6.45 -12.73 13.50
C LEU A 292 -7.23 -13.57 14.52
N VAL A 293 -8.31 -13.00 15.11
CA VAL A 293 -9.08 -13.68 16.16
C VAL A 293 -10.10 -14.66 15.59
N LYS A 294 -10.79 -14.28 14.51
CA LYS A 294 -11.90 -15.04 13.92
C LYS A 294 -11.54 -15.79 12.63
N GLY A 295 -10.34 -15.59 12.10
CA GLY A 295 -9.91 -16.17 10.82
C GLY A 295 -10.77 -15.74 9.62
N LYS A 296 -11.46 -14.60 9.74
CA LYS A 296 -12.34 -14.07 8.68
C LYS A 296 -12.49 -12.57 8.76
N MET A 297 -12.70 -11.97 7.60
CA MET A 297 -13.11 -10.58 7.43
C MET A 297 -14.58 -10.52 7.05
N ASN A 298 -15.31 -9.51 7.51
CA ASN A 298 -16.75 -9.39 7.26
C ASN A 298 -17.10 -8.04 6.60
N ARG A 299 -18.23 -8.00 5.91
CA ARG A 299 -18.68 -6.83 5.16
C ARG A 299 -18.86 -5.58 6.00
N ALA A 300 -19.36 -5.71 7.23
CA ALA A 300 -19.53 -4.57 8.14
C ALA A 300 -18.17 -3.91 8.47
N GLN A 301 -17.11 -4.71 8.64
CA GLN A 301 -15.74 -4.23 8.85
C GLN A 301 -15.26 -3.38 7.65
N GLY A 302 -15.49 -3.83 6.41
CA GLY A 302 -15.15 -3.05 5.22
C GLY A 302 -15.94 -1.74 5.15
N ILE A 303 -17.24 -1.74 5.45
CA ILE A 303 -18.07 -0.53 5.46
C ILE A 303 -17.60 0.46 6.54
N ILE A 304 -17.26 -0.01 7.73
CA ILE A 304 -16.73 0.86 8.81
C ILE A 304 -15.43 1.52 8.38
N LEU A 305 -14.51 0.76 7.77
CA LEU A 305 -13.24 1.28 7.28
C LEU A 305 -13.46 2.35 6.19
N LEU A 306 -14.37 2.12 5.24
CA LEU A 306 -14.75 3.11 4.23
C LEU A 306 -15.32 4.39 4.84
N ALA A 307 -16.16 4.26 5.87
CA ALA A 307 -16.71 5.42 6.59
C ALA A 307 -15.60 6.22 7.31
N ILE A 308 -14.62 5.52 7.92
CA ILE A 308 -13.45 6.17 8.54
C ILE A 308 -12.63 6.90 7.48
N TYR A 309 -12.39 6.29 6.31
CA TYR A 309 -11.64 6.94 5.23
C TYR A 309 -12.34 8.21 4.73
N ALA A 310 -13.65 8.14 4.50
CA ALA A 310 -14.45 9.31 4.10
C ALA A 310 -14.41 10.44 5.14
N ALA A 311 -14.53 10.09 6.44
CA ALA A 311 -14.42 11.06 7.53
C ALA A 311 -13.01 11.67 7.61
N PHE A 312 -11.96 10.85 7.48
CA PHE A 312 -10.57 11.29 7.44
C PHE A 312 -10.33 12.30 6.31
N CYS A 313 -10.75 11.96 5.08
CA CYS A 313 -10.66 12.87 3.95
C CYS A 313 -11.44 14.17 4.21
N ALA A 314 -12.68 14.08 4.69
CA ALA A 314 -13.49 15.28 4.97
C ALA A 314 -12.80 16.22 5.97
N ILE A 315 -12.19 15.68 7.03
CA ILE A 315 -11.44 16.47 8.02
C ILE A 315 -10.20 17.11 7.38
N GLN A 316 -9.43 16.33 6.61
CA GLN A 316 -8.23 16.85 5.92
C GLN A 316 -8.56 18.00 4.95
N PHE A 317 -9.71 17.95 4.27
CA PHE A 317 -10.14 19.04 3.38
C PHE A 317 -10.61 20.31 4.11
N THR A 318 -10.93 20.23 5.40
CA THR A 318 -11.40 21.37 6.19
C THR A 318 -10.30 22.04 7.02
N MET A 319 -9.12 21.42 7.13
CA MET A 319 -7.93 21.94 7.80
C MET A 319 -7.05 22.76 6.86
#